data_5c94e32cae6a0e90a2e4ac95b6bf8fd9
#
_entry.id   5c94e32cae6a0e90a2e4ac95b6bf8fd9
#
_cell.length_a   1.000
_cell.length_b   1.000
_cell.length_c   1.000
_cell.angle_alpha   90.00
_cell.angle_beta   90.00
_cell.angle_gamma   90.00
#
_symmetry.space_group_name_H-M   'P 1'
#
loop_
_entity.id
_entity.type
_entity.pdbx_description
1 polymer ?
#
loop_
_entity_poly.entity_id
_entity_poly.type
_entity_poly.pdbx_seq_one_letter_code
_entity_poly.pdbx_strand_id
1 'polypeptide(L)'
;MSGRPRGENMHLTGVVSSGLGRAHVFMAQAHYQDQFKSVLGTGAWPGTLNIELFGDNLSEYRSLRALAGLEEGAKAERVTALRVHGFERSGRSFGGATAFRAEISRGGDEWIGCAILIPDLTRHTEIAEVISPSFLREALPCEDGDEVFIRLV
;
A
#
# COMPACT_ATOMS: atom_id res chain seq x y z
N MET A 1 26.04 11.48 -12.39
CA MET A 1 24.76 11.77 -11.93
C MET A 1 24.32 10.72 -10.96
N SER A 2 24.10 11.16 -9.89
CA SER A 2 23.47 10.31 -8.96
C SER A 2 22.00 10.63 -8.93
N GLY A 3 21.25 9.82 -8.60
CA GLY A 3 19.86 10.00 -8.48
C GLY A 3 19.12 9.47 -9.69
N ARG A 4 17.85 9.40 -9.53
CA ARG A 4 16.96 8.82 -10.52
C ARG A 4 16.65 9.83 -11.60
N PRO A 5 16.48 9.38 -12.84
CA PRO A 5 15.97 10.24 -13.88
C PRO A 5 14.65 10.89 -13.44
N ARG A 6 14.38 12.03 -14.01
CA ARG A 6 13.16 12.74 -13.74
C ARG A 6 11.96 11.87 -14.09
N GLY A 7 11.03 11.71 -13.15
CA GLY A 7 9.87 10.85 -13.30
C GLY A 7 10.06 9.43 -12.79
N GLU A 8 11.30 9.07 -12.45
CA GLU A 8 11.52 7.81 -11.79
C GLU A 8 11.16 7.91 -10.31
N ASN A 9 10.49 6.90 -9.82
CA ASN A 9 10.05 6.82 -8.45
C ASN A 9 10.63 5.59 -7.76
N MET A 10 10.40 5.49 -6.47
CA MET A 10 10.79 4.33 -5.69
C MET A 10 10.16 3.06 -6.26
N HIS A 11 10.94 2.01 -6.33
CA HIS A 11 10.49 0.69 -6.77
C HIS A 11 10.64 -0.32 -5.65
N LEU A 12 9.64 -1.19 -5.52
CA LEU A 12 9.66 -2.30 -4.58
C LEU A 12 9.35 -3.58 -5.33
N THR A 13 10.05 -4.64 -4.98
CA THR A 13 9.77 -5.99 -5.49
C THR A 13 9.51 -6.88 -4.29
N GLY A 14 8.47 -7.68 -4.35
CA GLY A 14 8.13 -8.56 -3.25
C GLY A 14 7.30 -9.74 -3.71
N VAL A 15 6.86 -10.52 -2.75
CA VAL A 15 6.17 -11.79 -2.97
C VAL A 15 4.78 -11.74 -2.35
N VAL A 16 3.76 -12.12 -3.12
CA VAL A 16 2.39 -12.16 -2.64
C VAL A 16 2.27 -13.14 -1.48
N SER A 17 1.63 -12.70 -0.41
CA SER A 17 1.35 -13.53 0.75
C SER A 17 -0.10 -13.38 1.20
N SER A 18 -0.57 -14.32 2.00
CA SER A 18 -1.93 -14.27 2.55
C SER A 18 -1.92 -13.58 3.90
N GLY A 19 -2.93 -12.72 4.12
CA GLY A 19 -3.22 -12.15 5.42
C GLY A 19 -4.34 -12.91 6.12
N LEU A 20 -4.90 -12.31 7.16
CA LEU A 20 -5.98 -12.89 7.94
C LEU A 20 -7.36 -12.79 7.27
N GLY A 21 -7.44 -12.09 6.13
CA GLY A 21 -8.68 -11.95 5.39
C GLY A 21 -9.72 -11.05 6.04
N ARG A 22 -9.31 -10.19 6.97
CA ARG A 22 -10.24 -9.34 7.74
C ARG A 22 -10.37 -7.92 7.19
N ALA A 23 -9.49 -7.52 6.29
CA ALA A 23 -9.47 -6.16 5.78
C ALA A 23 -10.79 -5.77 5.11
N HIS A 24 -11.43 -6.71 4.43
CA HIS A 24 -12.66 -6.41 3.68
C HIS A 24 -13.80 -5.88 4.57
N VAL A 25 -13.87 -6.36 5.81
CA VAL A 25 -14.92 -5.94 6.75
C VAL A 25 -14.76 -4.45 7.10
N PHE A 26 -13.53 -4.02 7.31
CA PHE A 26 -13.25 -2.62 7.66
C PHE A 26 -13.27 -1.72 6.43
N MET A 27 -12.64 -2.16 5.35
CA MET A 27 -12.49 -1.34 4.15
C MET A 27 -13.83 -1.05 3.44
N ALA A 28 -14.81 -1.92 3.60
CA ALA A 28 -16.13 -1.73 2.99
C ALA A 28 -16.93 -0.57 3.62
N GLN A 29 -16.52 -0.06 4.78
CA GLN A 29 -17.23 1.02 5.46
C GLN A 29 -17.16 2.32 4.66
N ALA A 30 -18.28 3.02 4.57
CA ALA A 30 -18.40 4.24 3.77
C ALA A 30 -17.35 5.30 4.13
N HIS A 31 -17.02 5.44 5.40
CA HIS A 31 -16.03 6.41 5.84
C HIS A 31 -14.65 6.17 5.19
N TYR A 32 -14.23 4.91 5.13
CA TYR A 32 -12.97 4.57 4.48
C TYR A 32 -13.10 4.69 2.96
N GLN A 33 -14.19 4.21 2.38
CA GLN A 33 -14.38 4.28 0.93
C GLN A 33 -14.37 5.71 0.41
N ASP A 34 -14.96 6.64 1.16
CA ASP A 34 -14.94 8.06 0.79
C ASP A 34 -13.51 8.61 0.76
N GLN A 35 -12.67 8.20 1.68
CA GLN A 35 -11.27 8.63 1.71
C GLN A 35 -10.44 7.94 0.63
N PHE A 36 -10.70 6.66 0.35
CA PHE A 36 -10.01 5.95 -0.72
C PHE A 36 -10.26 6.58 -2.09
N LYS A 37 -11.42 7.21 -2.29
CA LYS A 37 -11.68 7.98 -3.52
C LYS A 37 -10.67 9.10 -3.73
N SER A 38 -10.22 9.74 -2.65
CA SER A 38 -9.20 10.78 -2.74
C SER A 38 -7.82 10.20 -3.06
N VAL A 39 -7.54 8.98 -2.61
CA VAL A 39 -6.27 8.30 -2.84
C VAL A 39 -6.21 7.67 -4.23
N LEU A 40 -7.27 6.98 -4.62
CA LEU A 40 -7.29 6.13 -5.83
C LEU A 40 -8.06 6.74 -7.01
N GLY A 41 -8.76 7.84 -6.79
CA GLY A 41 -9.64 8.43 -7.79
C GLY A 41 -11.03 7.81 -7.82
N THR A 42 -11.21 6.67 -7.19
CA THR A 42 -12.49 5.97 -7.03
C THR A 42 -12.40 5.10 -5.77
N GLY A 43 -13.48 4.45 -5.41
CA GLY A 43 -13.48 3.56 -4.24
C GLY A 43 -12.51 2.39 -4.43
N ALA A 44 -12.11 1.80 -3.33
CA ALA A 44 -11.24 0.62 -3.32
C ALA A 44 -12.07 -0.65 -3.31
N TRP A 45 -11.59 -1.67 -4.01
CA TRP A 45 -12.07 -3.03 -3.80
C TRP A 45 -11.77 -3.39 -2.34
N PRO A 46 -12.74 -3.88 -1.55
CA PRO A 46 -12.52 -4.08 -0.12
C PRO A 46 -11.65 -5.30 0.16
N GLY A 47 -10.39 -5.03 0.41
CA GLY A 47 -9.37 -6.04 0.69
C GLY A 47 -7.99 -5.49 0.37
N THR A 48 -6.97 -6.12 0.93
CA THR A 48 -5.58 -5.78 0.65
C THR A 48 -4.88 -6.94 -0.02
N LEU A 49 -3.97 -6.63 -0.94
CA LEU A 49 -3.00 -7.60 -1.42
C LEU A 49 -1.75 -7.44 -0.55
N ASN A 50 -1.37 -8.47 0.16
CA ASN A 50 -0.22 -8.43 1.05
C ASN A 50 1.03 -8.86 0.29
N ILE A 51 2.08 -8.04 0.40
CA ILE A 51 3.35 -8.26 -0.30
C ILE A 51 4.45 -8.36 0.74
N GLU A 52 5.10 -9.50 0.82
CA GLU A 52 6.24 -9.70 1.71
C GLU A 52 7.51 -9.17 1.06
N LEU A 53 8.29 -8.42 1.82
CA LEU A 53 9.45 -7.71 1.33
C LEU A 53 10.71 -8.18 2.04
N PHE A 54 11.82 -8.22 1.31
CA PHE A 54 13.10 -8.72 1.80
C PHE A 54 14.23 -7.78 1.38
N GLY A 55 15.32 -7.83 2.13
CA GLY A 55 16.57 -7.15 1.76
C GLY A 55 16.40 -5.66 1.50
N ASP A 56 16.89 -5.19 0.37
CA ASP A 56 16.85 -3.77 0.01
C ASP A 56 15.41 -3.28 -0.18
N ASN A 57 14.52 -4.15 -0.65
CA ASN A 57 13.10 -3.79 -0.80
C ASN A 57 12.46 -3.54 0.58
N LEU A 58 12.86 -4.30 1.58
CA LEU A 58 12.38 -4.06 2.93
C LEU A 58 12.89 -2.73 3.47
N SER A 59 14.16 -2.41 3.23
CA SER A 59 14.74 -1.12 3.62
C SER A 59 14.00 0.05 2.97
N GLU A 60 13.68 -0.06 1.69
CA GLU A 60 12.89 0.94 0.98
C GLU A 60 11.49 1.10 1.58
N TYR A 61 10.85 -0.01 1.90
CA TYR A 61 9.54 0.03 2.54
C TYR A 61 9.60 0.70 3.91
N ARG A 62 10.65 0.44 4.68
CA ARG A 62 10.81 1.06 6.00
C ARG A 62 10.97 2.57 5.90
N SER A 63 11.53 3.07 4.81
CA SER A 63 11.59 4.53 4.59
C SER A 63 10.19 5.13 4.39
N LEU A 64 9.25 4.36 3.82
CA LEU A 64 7.84 4.77 3.77
C LEU A 64 7.23 4.77 5.18
N ARG A 65 7.53 3.77 5.99
CA ARG A 65 7.06 3.71 7.37
C ARG A 65 7.60 4.90 8.19
N ALA A 66 8.84 5.28 7.97
CA ALA A 66 9.42 6.46 8.61
C ALA A 66 8.69 7.74 8.18
N LEU A 67 8.36 7.85 6.89
CA LEU A 67 7.60 8.99 6.38
C LEU A 67 6.18 9.02 6.95
N ALA A 68 5.60 7.86 7.22
CA ALA A 68 4.29 7.74 7.86
C ALA A 68 4.35 8.01 9.37
N GLY A 69 5.53 8.19 9.94
CA GLY A 69 5.69 8.50 11.37
C GLY A 69 5.66 7.27 12.28
N LEU A 70 5.77 6.07 11.74
CA LEU A 70 5.68 4.83 12.52
C LEU A 70 7.01 4.34 13.06
N GLU A 71 8.11 4.86 12.55
CA GLU A 71 9.44 4.53 13.04
C GLU A 71 10.42 5.66 12.74
N GLU A 72 11.53 5.66 13.43
CA GLU A 72 12.62 6.58 13.13
C GLU A 72 13.50 5.99 12.04
N GLY A 73 14.17 6.85 11.32
CA GLY A 73 15.06 6.46 10.25
C GLY A 73 14.97 7.40 9.07
N ALA A 74 15.67 7.06 8.01
CA ALA A 74 15.65 7.86 6.81
C ALA A 74 14.26 7.78 6.15
N LYS A 75 13.67 8.95 5.93
CA LYS A 75 12.35 9.03 5.30
C LYS A 75 12.48 8.96 3.78
N ALA A 76 11.47 8.39 3.14
CA ALA A 76 11.39 8.36 1.68
C ALA A 76 11.34 9.79 1.14
N GLU A 77 12.09 10.03 0.07
CA GLU A 77 12.11 11.32 -0.60
C GLU A 77 11.20 11.30 -1.83
N ARG A 78 10.63 12.45 -2.14
CA ARG A 78 9.81 12.66 -3.35
C ARG A 78 8.58 11.75 -3.41
N VAL A 79 8.13 11.29 -2.28
CA VAL A 79 6.92 10.47 -2.16
C VAL A 79 5.89 11.25 -1.37
N THR A 80 4.67 11.28 -1.87
CA THR A 80 3.58 12.00 -1.20
C THR A 80 2.83 11.06 -0.29
N ALA A 81 2.83 11.39 1.01
CA ALA A 81 2.04 10.68 1.99
C ALA A 81 0.63 11.27 2.04
N LEU A 82 -0.37 10.44 1.91
CA LEU A 82 -1.77 10.84 1.95
C LEU A 82 -2.41 10.27 3.21
N ARG A 83 -3.12 11.12 3.95
CA ARG A 83 -3.68 10.68 5.21
C ARG A 83 -5.08 10.09 5.03
N VAL A 84 -5.31 8.91 5.61
CA VAL A 84 -6.63 8.31 5.79
C VAL A 84 -6.98 8.43 7.26
N HIS A 85 -8.05 9.14 7.57
CA HIS A 85 -8.43 9.43 8.95
C HIS A 85 -9.23 8.30 9.58
N GLY A 86 -8.93 8.02 10.85
CA GLY A 86 -9.74 7.11 11.65
C GLY A 86 -11.06 7.77 12.07
N PHE A 87 -11.93 6.99 12.69
CA PHE A 87 -13.22 7.47 13.12
C PHE A 87 -13.74 6.64 14.29
N GLU A 88 -14.78 7.14 14.94
CA GLU A 88 -15.49 6.40 15.99
C GLU A 88 -16.92 6.17 15.57
N ARG A 89 -17.43 4.98 15.89
CA ARG A 89 -18.83 4.63 15.65
C ARG A 89 -19.28 3.66 16.74
N SER A 90 -20.40 3.97 17.38
CA SER A 90 -21.00 3.12 18.41
C SER A 90 -20.02 2.74 19.52
N GLY A 91 -19.21 3.69 19.93
CA GLY A 91 -18.22 3.48 21.00
C GLY A 91 -16.97 2.71 20.57
N ARG A 92 -16.81 2.42 19.27
CA ARG A 92 -15.64 1.73 18.72
C ARG A 92 -14.78 2.71 17.93
N SER A 93 -13.47 2.61 18.14
CA SER A 93 -12.50 3.38 17.36
C SER A 93 -11.99 2.58 16.19
N PHE A 94 -11.95 3.22 15.02
CA PHE A 94 -11.38 2.66 13.80
C PHE A 94 -10.16 3.49 13.42
N GLY A 95 -9.03 2.83 13.23
CA GLY A 95 -7.75 3.49 13.05
C GLY A 95 -7.60 4.21 11.73
N GLY A 96 -6.66 5.15 11.71
CA GLY A 96 -6.23 5.81 10.50
C GLY A 96 -5.08 5.08 9.83
N ALA A 97 -4.65 5.62 8.71
CA ALA A 97 -3.55 5.06 7.93
C ALA A 97 -2.87 6.14 7.10
N THR A 98 -1.71 5.80 6.56
CA THR A 98 -1.04 6.63 5.55
C THR A 98 -1.02 5.84 4.25
N ALA A 99 -1.34 6.51 3.15
CA ALA A 99 -1.40 5.90 1.82
C ALA A 99 -0.40 6.54 0.89
N PHE A 100 0.17 5.73 0.01
CA PHE A 100 1.13 6.18 -1.01
C PHE A 100 0.67 5.63 -2.36
N ARG A 101 0.38 6.54 -3.30
CA ARG A 101 -0.06 6.12 -4.64
C ARG A 101 1.04 5.36 -5.35
N ALA A 102 0.64 4.33 -6.07
CA ALA A 102 1.57 3.45 -6.74
C ALA A 102 0.91 2.75 -7.92
N GLU A 103 1.70 1.98 -8.63
CA GLU A 103 1.24 1.06 -9.65
C GLU A 103 1.90 -0.29 -9.41
N ILE A 104 1.19 -1.36 -9.72
CA ILE A 104 1.66 -2.72 -9.47
C ILE A 104 1.59 -3.55 -10.75
N SER A 105 2.57 -4.45 -10.94
CA SER A 105 2.70 -5.28 -12.12
C SER A 105 3.27 -6.64 -11.77
N ARG A 106 3.02 -7.61 -12.63
CA ARG A 106 3.65 -8.95 -12.58
C ARG A 106 4.96 -9.02 -13.37
N GLY A 107 5.47 -7.89 -13.86
CA GLY A 107 6.71 -7.84 -14.64
C GLY A 107 6.52 -7.65 -16.13
N GLY A 108 5.29 -7.52 -16.58
CA GLY A 108 4.98 -7.20 -17.98
C GLY A 108 4.84 -5.70 -18.19
N ASP A 109 4.23 -5.34 -19.30
CA ASP A 109 4.00 -3.94 -19.66
C ASP A 109 2.78 -3.35 -18.98
N GLU A 110 1.96 -4.19 -18.39
CA GLU A 110 0.70 -3.78 -17.79
C GLU A 110 0.89 -3.42 -16.32
N TRP A 111 0.51 -2.21 -15.96
CA TRP A 111 0.56 -1.69 -14.60
C TRP A 111 -0.84 -1.29 -14.16
N ILE A 112 -1.20 -1.65 -12.95
CA ILE A 112 -2.52 -1.38 -12.38
C ILE A 112 -2.39 -0.36 -11.26
N GLY A 113 -3.23 0.66 -11.28
CA GLY A 113 -3.27 1.69 -10.25
C GLY A 113 -3.61 1.10 -8.89
N CYS A 114 -2.87 1.54 -7.88
CA CYS A 114 -3.03 1.06 -6.51
C CYS A 114 -2.47 2.08 -5.51
N ALA A 115 -2.47 1.72 -4.25
CA ALA A 115 -1.77 2.46 -3.22
C ALA A 115 -1.23 1.50 -2.17
N ILE A 116 -0.07 1.82 -1.62
CA ILE A 116 0.41 1.15 -0.42
C ILE A 116 -0.29 1.82 0.76
N LEU A 117 -0.92 1.00 1.59
CA LEU A 117 -1.61 1.47 2.78
C LEU A 117 -0.84 1.01 4.01
N ILE A 118 -0.46 1.95 4.86
CA ILE A 118 0.21 1.64 6.13
C ILE A 118 -0.69 2.07 7.27
N PRO A 119 -1.43 1.14 7.88
CA PRO A 119 -2.27 1.46 9.03
C PRO A 119 -1.42 1.93 10.22
N ASP A 120 -1.92 2.92 10.97
CA ASP A 120 -1.20 3.49 12.11
C ASP A 120 -0.84 2.47 13.17
N LEU A 121 -1.69 1.48 13.34
CA LEU A 121 -1.53 0.44 14.36
C LEU A 121 -1.07 -0.89 13.76
N THR A 122 -0.52 -0.86 12.55
CA THR A 122 -0.04 -2.09 11.92
C THR A 122 1.08 -2.73 12.72
N ARG A 123 1.03 -4.06 12.81
CA ARG A 123 2.12 -4.85 13.38
C ARG A 123 3.04 -5.41 12.30
N HIS A 124 2.67 -5.20 11.03
CA HIS A 124 3.46 -5.69 9.90
C HIS A 124 4.62 -4.74 9.62
N THR A 125 5.84 -5.23 9.79
CA THR A 125 7.05 -4.47 9.48
C THR A 125 7.69 -4.92 8.19
N GLU A 126 7.31 -6.08 7.68
CA GLU A 126 7.90 -6.72 6.49
C GLU A 126 6.88 -6.96 5.39
N ILE A 127 5.64 -6.59 5.61
CA ILE A 127 4.54 -6.81 4.67
C ILE A 127 3.93 -5.47 4.29
N ALA A 128 3.93 -5.18 2.99
CA ALA A 128 3.22 -4.03 2.45
C ALA A 128 1.78 -4.45 2.13
N GLU A 129 0.83 -3.64 2.54
CA GLU A 129 -0.59 -3.85 2.22
C GLU A 129 -0.95 -2.94 1.05
N VAL A 130 -1.45 -3.53 -0.02
CA VAL A 130 -1.78 -2.80 -1.25
C VAL A 130 -3.28 -2.80 -1.47
N ILE A 131 -3.83 -1.61 -1.70
CA ILE A 131 -5.24 -1.42 -2.04
C ILE A 131 -5.37 -0.95 -3.48
N SER A 132 -6.48 -1.25 -4.12
CA SER A 132 -6.73 -0.89 -5.51
C SER A 132 -8.23 -0.81 -5.78
N PRO A 133 -8.66 -0.06 -6.80
CA PRO A 133 -10.04 -0.17 -7.27
C PRO A 133 -10.38 -1.57 -7.78
N SER A 134 -9.38 -2.32 -8.22
CA SER A 134 -9.54 -3.66 -8.78
C SER A 134 -9.22 -4.73 -7.76
N PHE A 135 -9.84 -5.91 -7.92
CA PHE A 135 -9.42 -7.08 -7.16
C PHE A 135 -8.10 -7.59 -7.74
N LEU A 136 -7.00 -7.28 -7.07
CA LEU A 136 -5.66 -7.47 -7.64
C LEU A 136 -5.29 -8.92 -7.94
N ARG A 137 -5.76 -9.88 -7.14
CA ARG A 137 -5.47 -11.29 -7.40
C ARG A 137 -6.03 -11.75 -8.74
N GLU A 138 -7.14 -11.15 -9.17
CA GLU A 138 -7.76 -11.43 -10.46
C GLU A 138 -7.19 -10.53 -11.56
N ALA A 139 -7.01 -9.26 -11.26
CA ALA A 139 -6.55 -8.29 -12.25
C ALA A 139 -5.10 -8.53 -12.68
N LEU A 140 -4.24 -8.99 -11.75
CA LEU A 140 -2.84 -9.32 -12.03
C LEU A 140 -2.64 -10.78 -12.41
N PRO A 141 -3.60 -11.60 -12.41
CA PRO A 141 -3.71 -13.00 -11.98
C PRO A 141 -2.49 -13.46 -11.17
N CYS A 142 -2.57 -13.28 -9.85
CA CYS A 142 -1.48 -13.68 -8.96
C CYS A 142 -1.98 -14.50 -7.77
N GLU A 143 -1.08 -15.30 -7.24
CA GLU A 143 -1.30 -16.19 -6.09
C GLU A 143 -0.18 -16.01 -5.08
N ASP A 144 -0.35 -16.57 -3.88
CA ASP A 144 0.70 -16.58 -2.87
C ASP A 144 1.98 -17.19 -3.46
N GLY A 145 3.09 -16.53 -3.20
CA GLY A 145 4.39 -16.93 -3.72
C GLY A 145 4.77 -16.27 -5.03
N ASP A 146 3.86 -15.60 -5.70
CA ASP A 146 4.16 -14.91 -6.95
C ASP A 146 4.87 -13.59 -6.69
N GLU A 147 5.85 -13.29 -7.54
CA GLU A 147 6.57 -12.03 -7.48
C GLU A 147 5.77 -10.91 -8.13
N VAL A 148 5.77 -9.77 -7.50
CA VAL A 148 5.14 -8.56 -8.02
C VAL A 148 6.07 -7.36 -7.88
N PHE A 149 5.86 -6.37 -8.73
CA PHE A 149 6.66 -5.16 -8.81
C PHE A 149 5.75 -3.97 -8.54
N ILE A 150 6.21 -3.07 -7.66
CA ILE A 150 5.47 -1.86 -7.30
C ILE A 150 6.34 -0.67 -7.60
N ARG A 151 5.78 0.35 -8.22
CA ARG A 151 6.45 1.63 -8.38
C ARG A 151 5.58 2.73 -7.79
N LEU A 152 6.17 3.57 -6.95
CA LEU A 152 5.49 4.72 -6.36
C LEU A 152 5.30 5.79 -7.43
N VAL A 153 4.19 6.47 -7.37
CA VAL A 153 3.83 7.48 -8.39
C VAL A 153 3.98 8.88 -7.85
#